data_ad7122869f06e7f217d4107e7db49bbf
#
_entry.id   ad7122869f06e7f217d4107e7db49bbf
#
_cell.length_a   1.000
_cell.length_b   1.000
_cell.length_c   1.000
_cell.angle_alpha   90.00
_cell.angle_beta   90.00
_cell.angle_gamma   90.00
#
_symmetry.space_group_name_H-M   'P 1'
#
loop_
_entity.id
_entity.type
_entity.pdbx_description
1 polymer ?
#
loop_
_entity_poly.entity_id
_entity_poly.type
_entity_poly.pdbx_seq_one_letter_code
_entity_poly.pdbx_strand_id
1 'polypeptide(L)'
;MTFPSPDVRPKVKPSMARDARVSPPTVEAIYAVGHWLLRRERAADAAKVFRVMLRAAPRDERGWLGLGQCHERIDQLRVAAELYGAGSVISGGPRSVSVRCLVARARVLALLGRDEDVEGSLTLAERAADDSADEELQSLVARERARQS
;
A
#
# COMPACT_ATOMS: atom_id res chain seq x y z
N MET A 1 -2.80 55.99 25.67
CA MET A 1 -2.95 54.58 26.03
C MET A 1 -3.28 53.75 24.81
N THR A 2 -2.30 53.23 24.15
CA THR A 2 -2.50 52.37 22.99
C THR A 2 -2.49 50.93 23.48
N PHE A 3 -3.65 50.28 23.35
CA PHE A 3 -3.72 48.82 23.59
C PHE A 3 -2.98 48.11 22.47
N PRO A 4 -2.11 47.14 22.78
CA PRO A 4 -1.53 46.31 21.74
C PRO A 4 -2.65 45.61 21.00
N SER A 5 -2.64 45.72 19.70
CA SER A 5 -3.58 45.03 18.82
C SER A 5 -3.56 43.51 19.16
N PRO A 6 -4.73 42.88 19.36
CA PRO A 6 -4.78 41.48 19.75
C PRO A 6 -4.38 40.50 18.64
N ASP A 7 -3.80 40.98 17.56
CA ASP A 7 -3.58 40.17 16.35
C ASP A 7 -2.10 39.87 16.07
N VAL A 8 -1.39 39.45 17.12
CA VAL A 8 -0.11 38.78 16.90
C VAL A 8 -0.34 37.28 17.02
N ARG A 9 -1.15 36.71 16.15
CA ARG A 9 -1.06 35.30 15.87
C ARG A 9 0.27 35.06 15.16
N PRO A 10 1.10 34.14 15.64
CA PRO A 10 2.27 33.76 14.88
C PRO A 10 1.80 33.37 13.48
N LYS A 11 2.27 34.07 12.47
CA LYS A 11 2.02 33.69 11.08
C LYS A 11 2.74 32.35 10.86
N VAL A 12 2.07 31.26 11.18
CA VAL A 12 2.46 29.94 10.70
C VAL A 12 2.42 30.03 9.18
N LYS A 13 3.59 29.98 8.58
CA LYS A 13 3.68 30.01 7.12
C LYS A 13 2.86 28.82 6.58
N PRO A 14 1.81 29.05 5.75
CA PRO A 14 0.95 27.96 5.26
C PRO A 14 1.72 26.88 4.50
N SER A 15 2.92 27.20 3.99
CA SER A 15 3.81 26.28 3.29
C SER A 15 4.39 25.19 4.19
N MET A 16 4.54 25.44 5.50
CA MET A 16 5.09 24.42 6.41
C MET A 16 4.09 23.33 6.79
N ALA A 17 2.78 23.61 6.72
CA ALA A 17 1.75 22.60 7.01
C ALA A 17 1.48 21.66 5.83
N ARG A 18 1.83 22.06 4.59
CA ARG A 18 1.63 21.26 3.37
C ARG A 18 2.84 20.41 3.00
N ASP A 19 4.04 20.78 3.45
CA ASP A 19 5.29 20.11 3.14
C ASP A 19 5.82 19.24 4.30
N ALA A 20 4.99 18.94 5.30
CA ALA A 20 5.31 17.96 6.31
C ALA A 20 5.30 16.54 5.70
N ARG A 21 6.15 16.33 4.69
CA ARG A 21 6.47 14.98 4.22
C ARG A 21 7.14 14.27 5.38
N VAL A 22 6.53 13.15 5.76
CA VAL A 22 7.15 12.26 6.75
C VAL A 22 8.49 11.81 6.19
N SER A 23 9.56 12.01 6.94
CA SER A 23 10.90 11.63 6.51
C SER A 23 11.00 10.14 6.22
N PRO A 24 11.85 9.70 5.26
CA PRO A 24 12.06 8.28 4.98
C PRO A 24 12.38 7.43 6.21
N PRO A 25 13.24 7.83 7.16
CA PRO A 25 13.47 7.07 8.40
C PRO A 25 12.21 6.90 9.26
N THR A 26 11.30 7.88 9.26
CA THR A 26 10.02 7.77 9.98
C THR A 26 9.07 6.78 9.29
N VAL A 27 9.02 6.78 7.97
CA VAL A 27 8.25 5.80 7.18
C VAL A 27 8.76 4.38 7.46
N GLU A 28 10.07 4.17 7.49
CA GLU A 28 10.67 2.89 7.85
C GLU A 28 10.29 2.43 9.26
N ALA A 29 10.28 3.35 10.22
CA ALA A 29 9.88 3.04 11.59
C ALA A 29 8.39 2.64 11.67
N ILE A 30 7.52 3.34 10.96
CA ILE A 30 6.09 3.02 10.89
C ILE A 30 5.90 1.62 10.27
N TYR A 31 6.58 1.35 9.15
CA TYR A 31 6.54 0.05 8.51
C TYR A 31 6.99 -1.07 9.46
N ALA A 32 8.11 -0.87 10.15
CA ALA A 32 8.66 -1.85 11.08
C ALA A 32 7.66 -2.19 12.20
N VAL A 33 6.98 -1.18 12.76
CA VAL A 33 5.96 -1.38 13.81
C VAL A 33 4.75 -2.14 13.25
N GLY A 34 4.24 -1.75 12.09
CA GLY A 34 3.12 -2.43 11.44
C GLY A 34 3.42 -3.90 11.15
N HIS A 35 4.59 -4.16 10.59
CA HIS A 35 5.05 -5.51 10.29
C HIS A 35 5.26 -6.36 11.56
N TRP A 36 5.84 -5.78 12.59
CA TRP A 36 6.01 -6.43 13.89
C TRP A 36 4.67 -6.83 14.52
N LEU A 37 3.66 -5.94 14.49
CA LEU A 37 2.32 -6.22 14.98
C LEU A 37 1.65 -7.34 14.17
N LEU A 38 1.78 -7.29 12.85
CA LEU A 38 1.19 -8.31 11.97
C LEU A 38 1.78 -9.70 12.21
N ARG A 39 3.09 -9.79 12.42
CA ARG A 39 3.77 -11.05 12.77
C ARG A 39 3.35 -11.62 14.13
N ARG A 40 2.83 -10.79 15.02
CA ARG A 40 2.29 -11.19 16.33
C ARG A 40 0.79 -11.42 16.31
N GLU A 41 0.21 -11.56 15.12
CA GLU A 41 -1.23 -11.81 14.93
C GLU A 41 -2.13 -10.68 15.51
N ARG A 42 -1.58 -9.48 15.62
CA ARG A 42 -2.30 -8.27 16.05
C ARG A 42 -2.75 -7.47 14.82
N ALA A 43 -3.55 -8.12 13.96
CA ALA A 43 -3.95 -7.55 12.68
C ALA A 43 -4.72 -6.23 12.80
N ALA A 44 -5.61 -6.09 13.77
CA ALA A 44 -6.37 -4.86 14.00
C ALA A 44 -5.48 -3.66 14.36
N ASP A 45 -4.48 -3.88 15.22
CA ASP A 45 -3.51 -2.85 15.59
C ASP A 45 -2.55 -2.54 14.44
N ALA A 46 -2.08 -3.56 13.73
CA ALA A 46 -1.25 -3.39 12.54
C ALA A 46 -1.97 -2.57 11.46
N ALA A 47 -3.27 -2.80 11.25
CA ALA A 47 -4.07 -2.05 10.30
C ALA A 47 -4.08 -0.55 10.60
N LYS A 48 -4.16 -0.17 11.87
CA LYS A 48 -4.09 1.24 12.29
C LYS A 48 -2.75 1.86 11.90
N VAL A 49 -1.65 1.13 12.10
CA VAL A 49 -0.29 1.58 11.77
C VAL A 49 -0.11 1.72 10.25
N PHE A 50 -0.56 0.73 9.48
CA PHE A 50 -0.48 0.81 8.02
C PHE A 50 -1.36 1.92 7.43
N ARG A 51 -2.50 2.26 8.04
CA ARG A 51 -3.28 3.45 7.64
C ARG A 51 -2.50 4.74 7.85
N VAL A 52 -1.75 4.85 8.94
CA VAL A 52 -0.85 5.99 9.15
C VAL A 52 0.21 6.03 8.05
N MET A 53 0.80 4.88 7.70
CA MET A 53 1.78 4.78 6.62
C MET A 53 1.19 5.24 5.27
N LEU A 54 -0.04 4.84 4.95
CA LEU A 54 -0.70 5.25 3.71
C LEU A 54 -0.91 6.76 3.60
N ARG A 55 -1.16 7.44 4.72
CA ARG A 55 -1.26 8.90 4.75
C ARG A 55 0.10 9.57 4.56
N ALA A 56 1.14 8.99 5.17
CA ALA A 56 2.48 9.52 5.13
C ALA A 56 3.20 9.26 3.80
N ALA A 57 3.00 8.09 3.23
CA ALA A 57 3.67 7.62 2.01
C ALA A 57 2.72 6.78 1.15
N PRO A 58 1.73 7.40 0.48
CA PRO A 58 0.71 6.67 -0.28
C PRO A 58 1.27 5.93 -1.50
N ARG A 59 2.45 6.30 -1.98
CA ARG A 59 3.13 5.64 -3.10
C ARG A 59 4.07 4.51 -2.68
N ASP A 60 4.24 4.29 -1.39
CA ASP A 60 4.98 3.14 -0.89
C ASP A 60 4.04 1.92 -0.88
N GLU A 61 4.32 0.95 -1.76
CA GLU A 61 3.47 -0.23 -1.90
C GLU A 61 3.35 -1.07 -0.62
N ARG A 62 4.33 -0.97 0.27
CA ARG A 62 4.35 -1.74 1.53
C ARG A 62 3.18 -1.39 2.45
N GLY A 63 2.72 -0.14 2.42
CA GLY A 63 1.54 0.29 3.18
C GLY A 63 0.26 -0.40 2.70
N TRP A 64 0.08 -0.48 1.39
CA TRP A 64 -1.06 -1.17 0.78
C TRP A 64 -0.99 -2.68 0.99
N LEU A 65 0.19 -3.27 0.81
CA LEU A 65 0.43 -4.70 1.05
C LEU A 65 0.17 -5.05 2.51
N GLY A 66 0.71 -4.27 3.43
CA GLY A 66 0.54 -4.47 4.86
C GLY A 66 -0.93 -4.37 5.30
N LEU A 67 -1.65 -3.35 4.85
CA LEU A 67 -3.06 -3.19 5.18
C LEU A 67 -3.92 -4.32 4.57
N GLY A 68 -3.66 -4.68 3.33
CA GLY A 68 -4.32 -5.82 2.69
C GLY A 68 -4.11 -7.12 3.46
N GLN A 69 -2.89 -7.40 3.88
CA GLN A 69 -2.57 -8.57 4.70
C GLN A 69 -3.30 -8.57 6.04
N CYS A 70 -3.46 -7.41 6.68
CA CYS A 70 -4.26 -7.30 7.91
C CYS A 70 -5.70 -7.76 7.69
N HIS A 71 -6.31 -7.34 6.58
CA HIS A 71 -7.68 -7.74 6.24
C HIS A 71 -7.79 -9.22 5.85
N GLU A 72 -6.77 -9.77 5.18
CA GLU A 72 -6.71 -11.23 4.93
C GLU A 72 -6.71 -12.02 6.25
N ARG A 73 -5.94 -11.57 7.25
CA ARG A 73 -5.81 -12.26 8.54
C ARG A 73 -7.12 -12.32 9.34
N ILE A 74 -8.03 -11.40 9.10
CA ILE A 74 -9.36 -11.39 9.72
C ILE A 74 -10.47 -11.83 8.76
N ASP A 75 -10.09 -12.54 7.71
CA ASP A 75 -10.99 -13.14 6.71
C ASP A 75 -11.86 -12.11 5.93
N GLN A 76 -11.36 -10.90 5.78
CA GLN A 76 -12.00 -9.85 4.98
C GLN A 76 -11.38 -9.81 3.58
N LEU A 77 -11.53 -10.89 2.83
CA LEU A 77 -10.85 -11.08 1.55
C LEU A 77 -11.27 -10.08 0.47
N ARG A 78 -12.53 -9.66 0.44
CA ARG A 78 -13.01 -8.63 -0.50
C ARG A 78 -12.34 -7.29 -0.26
N VAL A 79 -12.24 -6.90 1.01
CA VAL A 79 -11.55 -5.66 1.40
C VAL A 79 -10.07 -5.74 1.04
N ALA A 80 -9.42 -6.85 1.31
CA ALA A 80 -8.03 -7.07 0.93
C ALA A 80 -7.83 -6.93 -0.59
N ALA A 81 -8.69 -7.53 -1.41
CA ALA A 81 -8.63 -7.42 -2.87
C ALA A 81 -8.79 -5.97 -3.35
N GLU A 82 -9.70 -5.19 -2.76
CA GLU A 82 -9.89 -3.77 -3.07
C GLU A 82 -8.67 -2.94 -2.70
N LEU A 83 -8.07 -3.18 -1.54
CA LEU A 83 -6.86 -2.50 -1.08
C LEU A 83 -5.67 -2.79 -2.01
N TYR A 84 -5.48 -4.03 -2.40
CA TYR A 84 -4.44 -4.41 -3.35
C TYR A 84 -4.68 -3.79 -4.73
N GLY A 85 -5.93 -3.75 -5.18
CA GLY A 85 -6.31 -3.09 -6.42
C GLY A 85 -5.99 -1.58 -6.40
N ALA A 86 -6.41 -0.87 -5.37
CA ALA A 86 -6.11 0.55 -5.19
C ALA A 86 -4.60 0.79 -5.07
N GLY A 87 -3.92 -0.04 -4.27
CA GLY A 87 -2.47 0.03 -4.08
C GLY A 87 -1.69 -0.18 -5.38
N SER A 88 -2.15 -1.07 -6.24
CA SER A 88 -1.50 -1.32 -7.53
C SER A 88 -1.43 -0.07 -8.42
N VAL A 89 -2.47 0.74 -8.41
CA VAL A 89 -2.55 1.98 -9.19
C VAL A 89 -1.80 3.13 -8.50
N ILE A 90 -2.06 3.33 -7.23
CA ILE A 90 -1.53 4.50 -6.48
C ILE A 90 -0.02 4.37 -6.29
N SER A 91 0.46 3.20 -5.87
CA SER A 91 1.89 2.99 -5.61
C SER A 91 2.70 2.74 -6.87
N GLY A 92 2.07 2.32 -7.96
CA GLY A 92 2.74 2.10 -9.23
C GLY A 92 3.18 3.38 -9.95
N GLY A 93 2.60 4.52 -9.60
CA GLY A 93 2.87 5.80 -10.23
C GLY A 93 2.12 5.99 -11.58
N PRO A 94 2.37 7.12 -12.28
CA PRO A 94 1.54 7.55 -13.41
C PRO A 94 1.66 6.70 -14.68
N ARG A 95 2.70 5.87 -14.80
CA ARG A 95 2.98 5.09 -16.03
C ARG A 95 3.11 3.59 -15.79
N SER A 96 2.89 3.14 -14.60
CA SER A 96 3.06 1.73 -14.25
C SER A 96 2.09 1.34 -13.12
N VAL A 97 2.15 0.10 -12.73
CA VAL A 97 1.38 -0.46 -11.63
C VAL A 97 2.30 -1.22 -10.68
N SER A 98 1.90 -1.37 -9.42
CA SER A 98 2.62 -2.23 -8.49
C SER A 98 2.36 -3.70 -8.82
N VAL A 99 3.39 -4.39 -9.26
CA VAL A 99 3.35 -5.83 -9.56
C VAL A 99 3.03 -6.62 -8.29
N ARG A 100 3.63 -6.28 -7.16
CA ARG A 100 3.40 -6.99 -5.89
C ARG A 100 1.95 -6.88 -5.42
N CYS A 101 1.34 -5.70 -5.56
CA CYS A 101 -0.07 -5.52 -5.24
C CYS A 101 -0.98 -6.32 -6.17
N LEU A 102 -0.68 -6.36 -7.47
CA LEU A 102 -1.46 -7.15 -8.43
C LEU A 102 -1.36 -8.64 -8.18
N VAL A 103 -0.20 -9.16 -7.85
CA VAL A 103 0.00 -10.57 -7.50
C VAL A 103 -0.76 -10.92 -6.22
N ALA A 104 -0.68 -10.07 -5.20
CA ALA A 104 -1.45 -10.26 -3.97
C ALA A 104 -2.96 -10.23 -4.23
N ARG A 105 -3.42 -9.32 -5.09
CA ARG A 105 -4.82 -9.24 -5.51
C ARG A 105 -5.26 -10.53 -6.21
N ALA A 106 -4.49 -11.03 -7.16
CA ALA A 106 -4.79 -12.26 -7.88
C ALA A 106 -4.94 -13.44 -6.93
N ARG A 107 -4.06 -13.59 -5.97
CA ARG A 107 -4.12 -14.64 -4.95
C ARG A 107 -5.42 -14.59 -4.15
N VAL A 108 -5.80 -13.41 -3.69
CA VAL A 108 -7.04 -13.25 -2.91
C VAL A 108 -8.29 -13.45 -3.77
N LEU A 109 -8.28 -12.96 -5.00
CA LEU A 109 -9.38 -13.17 -5.94
C LEU A 109 -9.59 -14.64 -6.27
N ALA A 110 -8.50 -15.43 -6.35
CA ALA A 110 -8.59 -16.87 -6.53
C ALA A 110 -9.31 -17.54 -5.34
N LEU A 111 -9.00 -17.12 -4.12
CA LEU A 111 -9.70 -17.59 -2.91
C LEU A 111 -11.18 -17.22 -2.92
N LEU A 112 -11.55 -16.15 -3.60
CA LEU A 112 -12.94 -15.72 -3.78
C LEU A 112 -13.65 -16.38 -4.99
N GLY A 113 -12.95 -17.21 -5.76
CA GLY A 113 -13.48 -17.87 -6.95
C GLY A 113 -13.72 -16.92 -8.13
N ARG A 114 -13.00 -15.80 -8.21
CA ARG A 114 -13.16 -14.77 -9.25
C ARG A 114 -12.11 -14.91 -10.36
N ASP A 115 -12.18 -15.99 -11.10
CA ASP A 115 -11.13 -16.42 -12.03
C ASP A 115 -10.83 -15.41 -13.15
N GLU A 116 -11.85 -14.74 -13.70
CA GLU A 116 -11.65 -13.71 -14.74
C GLU A 116 -10.83 -12.51 -14.20
N ASP A 117 -11.09 -12.11 -12.96
CA ASP A 117 -10.37 -11.02 -12.32
C ASP A 117 -8.95 -11.43 -11.94
N VAL A 118 -8.73 -12.71 -11.61
CA VAL A 118 -7.38 -13.29 -11.41
C VAL A 118 -6.58 -13.13 -12.70
N GLU A 119 -7.13 -13.58 -13.81
CA GLU A 119 -6.47 -13.50 -15.12
C GLU A 119 -6.14 -12.06 -15.50
N GLY A 120 -7.08 -11.14 -15.33
CA GLY A 120 -6.86 -9.73 -15.58
C GLY A 120 -5.72 -9.14 -14.72
N SER A 121 -5.68 -9.47 -13.42
CA SER A 121 -4.63 -9.01 -12.51
C SER A 121 -3.26 -9.55 -12.88
N LEU A 122 -3.16 -10.83 -13.23
CA LEU A 122 -1.90 -11.46 -13.62
C LEU A 122 -1.38 -10.95 -14.96
N THR A 123 -2.25 -10.71 -15.92
CA THR A 123 -1.87 -10.15 -17.22
C THR A 123 -1.28 -8.74 -17.06
N LEU A 124 -1.88 -7.90 -16.24
CA LEU A 124 -1.34 -6.57 -15.92
C LEU A 124 0.00 -6.66 -15.19
N ALA A 125 0.12 -7.59 -14.25
CA ALA A 125 1.35 -7.82 -13.50
C ALA A 125 2.50 -8.28 -14.42
N GLU A 126 2.23 -9.19 -15.35
CA GLU A 126 3.22 -9.64 -16.33
C GLU A 126 3.74 -8.50 -17.18
N ARG A 127 2.86 -7.70 -17.76
CA ARG A 127 3.26 -6.53 -18.56
C ARG A 127 4.15 -5.59 -17.77
N ALA A 128 3.73 -5.24 -16.55
CA ALA A 128 4.49 -4.32 -15.72
C ALA A 128 5.85 -4.90 -15.32
N ALA A 129 5.93 -6.18 -15.02
CA ALA A 129 7.19 -6.85 -14.70
C ALA A 129 8.13 -6.89 -15.91
N ASP A 130 7.60 -7.18 -17.10
CA ASP A 130 8.39 -7.19 -18.34
C ASP A 130 8.87 -5.78 -18.70
N ASP A 131 8.02 -4.78 -18.60
CA ASP A 131 8.37 -3.38 -18.87
C ASP A 131 9.45 -2.85 -17.91
N SER A 132 9.45 -3.32 -16.66
CA SER A 132 10.46 -2.95 -15.67
C SER A 132 11.79 -3.66 -15.86
N ALA A 133 11.82 -4.76 -16.60
CA ALA A 133 12.97 -5.65 -16.74
C ALA A 133 13.51 -6.17 -15.39
N ASP A 134 12.66 -6.29 -14.38
CA ASP A 134 12.99 -6.76 -13.05
C ASP A 134 12.74 -8.26 -12.95
N GLU A 135 13.82 -9.04 -12.90
CA GLU A 135 13.75 -10.50 -12.87
C GLU A 135 13.05 -11.04 -11.60
N GLU A 136 13.17 -10.33 -10.48
CA GLU A 136 12.49 -10.72 -9.23
C GLU A 136 10.98 -10.60 -9.38
N LEU A 137 10.50 -9.49 -9.96
CA LEU A 137 9.08 -9.29 -10.23
C LEU A 137 8.55 -10.28 -11.26
N GLN A 138 9.30 -10.54 -12.33
CA GLN A 138 8.94 -11.54 -13.34
C GLN A 138 8.81 -12.94 -12.71
N SER A 139 9.75 -13.31 -11.84
CA SER A 139 9.71 -14.58 -11.11
C SER A 139 8.52 -14.66 -10.15
N LEU A 140 8.19 -13.55 -9.50
CA LEU A 140 7.02 -13.47 -8.60
C LEU A 140 5.73 -13.77 -9.35
N VAL A 141 5.52 -13.14 -10.50
CA VAL A 141 4.33 -13.35 -11.34
C VAL A 141 4.28 -14.79 -11.87
N ALA A 142 5.40 -15.32 -12.35
CA ALA A 142 5.48 -16.68 -12.86
C ALA A 142 5.11 -17.72 -11.80
N ARG A 143 5.58 -17.52 -10.56
CA ARG A 143 5.22 -18.39 -9.44
C ARG A 143 3.72 -18.35 -9.14
N GLU A 144 3.11 -17.18 -9.16
CA GLU A 144 1.68 -17.07 -8.92
C GLU A 144 0.86 -17.70 -10.06
N ARG A 145 1.27 -17.51 -11.31
CA ARG A 145 0.66 -18.20 -12.45
C ARG A 145 0.68 -19.72 -12.28
N ALA A 146 1.82 -20.26 -11.86
CA ALA A 146 1.94 -21.69 -11.64
C ALA A 146 1.01 -22.22 -10.55
N ARG A 147 0.73 -21.40 -9.51
CA ARG A 147 -0.23 -21.76 -8.45
C ARG A 147 -1.68 -21.77 -8.92
N GLN A 148 -2.01 -20.95 -9.92
CA GLN A 148 -3.37 -20.81 -10.46
C GLN A 148 -3.68 -21.77 -11.62
N SER A 149 -2.70 -22.56 -12.04
CA SER A 149 -2.82 -23.52 -13.16
C SER A 149 -3.42 -24.84 -12.76
#